data_8bed015b1d7dcae159fc287beb8fb7cf
#
_entry.id   8bed015b1d7dcae159fc287beb8fb7cf
#
_cell.length_a   1.000
_cell.length_b   1.000
_cell.length_c   1.000
_cell.angle_alpha   90.00
_cell.angle_beta   90.00
_cell.angle_gamma   90.00
#
_symmetry.space_group_name_H-M   'P 1'
#
loop_
_entity.id
_entity.type
_entity.pdbx_description
1 polymer ?
#
loop_
_entity_poly.entity_id
_entity_poly.type
_entity_poly.pdbx_seq_one_letter_code
_entity_poly.pdbx_strand_id
1 'polypeptide(L)'
;MKSSRCRNSALAVALLISLGSSAAIAADPTDEAAAKIDEKFGGNIKKLFATRCSWCHQGYGMKQADGPKLAGTSKTVAQVMAQIMNGKTPMPGFKNQLDFEQVQALAEYIKALPEN
;
A
#
# COMPACT_ATOMS: atom_id res chain seq x y z
N MET A 1 15.12 37.38 69.60
CA MET A 1 16.43 37.77 69.08
C MET A 1 17.04 36.61 68.34
N LYS A 2 17.57 36.83 67.19
CA LYS A 2 18.31 36.02 66.21
C LYS A 2 17.49 35.47 65.04
N SER A 3 17.59 36.25 64.02
CA SER A 3 17.28 36.01 62.64
C SER A 3 18.12 34.85 62.13
N SER A 4 17.44 33.84 61.49
CA SER A 4 18.11 32.86 60.68
C SER A 4 17.49 32.90 59.26
N ARG A 5 18.28 33.49 58.40
CA ARG A 5 17.96 33.57 56.96
C ARG A 5 18.09 32.17 56.34
N CYS A 6 16.98 31.57 55.93
CA CYS A 6 17.02 30.43 55.04
C CYS A 6 17.26 30.95 53.62
N ARG A 7 18.39 30.61 53.06
CA ARG A 7 18.75 30.87 51.67
C ARG A 7 18.08 29.78 50.83
N ASN A 8 17.05 30.16 50.07
CA ASN A 8 16.48 29.29 49.06
C ASN A 8 17.45 29.20 47.88
N SER A 9 18.10 28.07 47.76
CA SER A 9 18.80 27.71 46.53
C SER A 9 17.77 27.17 45.55
N ALA A 10 17.44 27.97 44.58
CA ALA A 10 16.64 27.54 43.44
C ALA A 10 17.51 26.68 42.52
N LEU A 11 17.31 25.37 42.59
CA LEU A 11 17.83 24.46 41.58
C LEU A 11 16.96 24.56 40.34
N ALA A 12 17.46 25.27 39.32
CA ALA A 12 16.86 25.27 37.98
C ALA A 12 17.12 23.92 37.32
N VAL A 13 16.12 23.06 37.31
CA VAL A 13 16.14 21.85 36.50
C VAL A 13 15.86 22.26 35.07
N ALA A 14 16.89 22.34 34.26
CA ALA A 14 16.77 22.51 32.83
C ALA A 14 16.21 21.21 32.23
N LEU A 15 14.91 21.23 31.89
CA LEU A 15 14.25 20.16 31.18
C LEU A 15 14.68 20.25 29.68
N LEU A 16 15.66 19.43 29.30
CA LEU A 16 16.03 19.25 27.90
C LEU A 16 14.92 18.46 27.23
N ILE A 17 13.99 19.15 26.59
CA ILE A 17 13.03 18.55 25.67
C ILE A 17 13.78 18.20 24.40
N SER A 18 14.19 16.94 24.27
CA SER A 18 14.67 16.41 23.01
C SER A 18 13.47 16.30 22.06
N LEU A 19 13.38 17.24 21.13
CA LEU A 19 12.49 17.11 19.96
C LEU A 19 13.00 15.93 19.13
N GLY A 20 12.45 14.75 19.40
CA GLY A 20 12.56 13.63 18.51
C GLY A 20 11.87 13.99 17.20
N SER A 21 12.62 14.35 16.16
CA SER A 21 12.12 14.44 14.80
C SER A 21 11.69 13.03 14.36
N SER A 22 10.41 12.72 14.58
CA SER A 22 9.78 11.60 13.87
C SER A 22 9.74 11.99 12.41
N ALA A 23 10.68 11.48 11.62
CA ALA A 23 10.58 11.49 10.18
C ALA A 23 9.33 10.71 9.83
N ALA A 24 8.21 11.40 9.59
CA ALA A 24 7.06 10.81 8.95
C ALA A 24 7.53 10.37 7.56
N ILE A 25 7.66 9.06 7.37
CA ILE A 25 7.83 8.49 6.04
C ILE A 25 6.52 8.83 5.32
N ALA A 26 6.58 9.84 4.43
CA ALA A 26 5.46 10.17 3.58
C ALA A 26 5.17 8.92 2.73
N ALA A 27 4.00 8.30 2.94
CA ALA A 27 3.53 7.22 2.07
C ALA A 27 3.44 7.79 0.64
N ASP A 28 3.95 7.06 -0.35
CA ASP A 28 3.83 7.42 -1.75
C ASP A 28 2.33 7.58 -2.07
N PRO A 29 1.90 8.72 -2.68
CA PRO A 29 0.49 8.94 -3.01
C PRO A 29 -0.13 7.84 -3.88
N THR A 30 0.69 7.04 -4.53
CA THR A 30 0.25 5.88 -5.32
C THR A 30 -0.05 4.66 -4.47
N ASP A 31 0.66 4.46 -3.35
CA ASP A 31 0.31 3.44 -2.36
C ASP A 31 -1.03 3.77 -1.69
N GLU A 32 -1.31 5.05 -1.49
CA GLU A 32 -2.60 5.51 -0.95
C GLU A 32 -3.76 5.24 -1.92
N ALA A 33 -3.56 5.42 -3.23
CA ALA A 33 -4.59 5.11 -4.22
C ALA A 33 -4.94 3.62 -4.25
N ALA A 34 -3.95 2.74 -4.23
CA ALA A 34 -4.14 1.29 -4.16
C ALA A 34 -4.81 0.87 -2.84
N ALA A 35 -4.45 1.51 -1.71
CA ALA A 35 -5.07 1.26 -0.41
C ALA A 35 -6.54 1.67 -0.39
N LYS A 36 -6.91 2.81 -0.99
CA LYS A 36 -8.31 3.26 -1.10
C LYS A 36 -9.16 2.32 -1.93
N ILE A 37 -8.59 1.73 -2.99
CA ILE A 37 -9.28 0.73 -3.79
C ILE A 37 -9.49 -0.55 -2.97
N ASP A 38 -8.47 -1.00 -2.26
CA ASP A 38 -8.58 -2.17 -1.38
C ASP A 38 -9.66 -1.95 -0.31
N GLU A 39 -9.70 -0.78 0.34
CA GLU A 39 -10.72 -0.40 1.31
C GLU A 39 -12.13 -0.34 0.70
N LYS A 40 -12.29 0.26 -0.48
CA LYS A 40 -13.56 0.34 -1.22
C LYS A 40 -14.19 -1.04 -1.43
N PHE A 41 -13.37 -2.06 -1.64
CA PHE A 41 -13.79 -3.44 -1.84
C PHE A 41 -13.64 -4.33 -0.58
N GLY A 42 -13.65 -3.73 0.61
CA GLY A 42 -13.68 -4.42 1.89
C GLY A 42 -12.34 -4.98 2.36
N GLY A 43 -11.22 -4.41 1.90
CA GLY A 43 -9.87 -4.78 2.35
C GLY A 43 -9.39 -6.16 1.86
N ASN A 44 -10.05 -6.73 0.85
CA ASN A 44 -9.79 -8.11 0.41
C ASN A 44 -9.05 -8.20 -0.93
N ILE A 45 -8.91 -7.10 -1.68
CA ILE A 45 -8.33 -7.13 -3.03
C ILE A 45 -6.85 -7.41 -3.00
N LYS A 46 -6.12 -6.78 -2.09
CA LYS A 46 -4.69 -7.06 -1.88
C LYS A 46 -4.45 -8.52 -1.49
N LYS A 47 -5.31 -9.07 -0.62
CA LYS A 47 -5.27 -10.49 -0.23
C LYS A 47 -5.62 -11.40 -1.41
N LEU A 48 -6.64 -11.06 -2.20
CA LEU A 48 -7.01 -11.80 -3.39
C LEU A 48 -5.87 -11.80 -4.40
N PHE A 49 -5.24 -10.65 -4.65
CA PHE A 49 -4.05 -10.54 -5.50
C PHE A 49 -2.91 -11.43 -4.99
N ALA A 50 -2.62 -11.38 -3.69
CA ALA A 50 -1.56 -12.16 -3.07
C ALA A 50 -1.75 -13.67 -3.27
N THR A 51 -3.00 -14.15 -3.19
CA THR A 51 -3.31 -15.58 -3.27
C THR A 51 -3.47 -16.12 -4.69
N ARG A 52 -3.82 -15.25 -5.67
CA ARG A 52 -4.13 -15.68 -7.03
C ARG A 52 -3.16 -15.21 -8.10
N CYS A 53 -2.52 -14.06 -7.88
CA CYS A 53 -1.74 -13.36 -8.90
C CYS A 53 -0.24 -13.30 -8.58
N SER A 54 0.14 -13.24 -7.29
CA SER A 54 1.52 -13.03 -6.85
C SER A 54 2.48 -14.17 -7.19
N TRP A 55 1.98 -15.34 -7.55
CA TRP A 55 2.83 -16.44 -8.04
C TRP A 55 3.61 -16.05 -9.29
N CYS A 56 2.96 -15.35 -10.21
CA CYS A 56 3.55 -14.90 -11.47
C CYS A 56 3.85 -13.39 -11.47
N HIS A 57 3.09 -12.57 -10.72
CA HIS A 57 3.23 -11.13 -10.63
C HIS A 57 3.70 -10.71 -9.24
N GLN A 58 5.00 -10.92 -8.97
CA GLN A 58 5.57 -10.75 -7.64
C GLN A 58 5.50 -9.31 -7.12
N GLY A 59 5.68 -9.19 -5.79
CA GLY A 59 5.65 -7.89 -5.13
C GLY A 59 4.34 -7.15 -5.31
N TYR A 60 3.22 -7.86 -5.27
CA TYR A 60 1.88 -7.30 -5.50
C TYR A 60 1.72 -6.60 -6.86
N GLY A 61 2.38 -7.12 -7.89
CA GLY A 61 2.37 -6.55 -9.23
C GLY A 61 3.48 -5.55 -9.53
N MET A 62 4.31 -5.26 -8.54
CA MET A 62 5.43 -4.31 -8.66
C MET A 62 6.66 -4.89 -9.33
N LYS A 63 6.79 -6.21 -9.36
CA LYS A 63 7.97 -6.91 -9.87
C LYS A 63 7.60 -7.87 -10.98
N GLN A 64 8.52 -8.00 -11.93
CA GLN A 64 8.47 -9.07 -12.93
C GLN A 64 8.93 -10.38 -12.31
N ALA A 65 8.25 -11.48 -12.68
CA ALA A 65 8.66 -12.84 -12.39
C ALA A 65 8.31 -13.72 -13.61
N ASP A 66 7.52 -14.79 -13.44
CA ASP A 66 6.99 -15.56 -14.58
C ASP A 66 6.02 -14.74 -15.43
N GLY A 67 5.32 -13.78 -14.81
CA GLY A 67 4.51 -12.77 -15.47
C GLY A 67 5.19 -11.39 -15.47
N PRO A 68 4.72 -10.46 -16.32
CA PRO A 68 5.27 -9.11 -16.39
C PRO A 68 4.97 -8.30 -15.12
N LYS A 69 5.79 -7.26 -14.87
CA LYS A 69 5.44 -6.18 -13.94
C LYS A 69 4.11 -5.57 -14.38
N LEU A 70 3.17 -5.37 -13.44
CA LEU A 70 1.85 -4.80 -13.73
C LEU A 70 1.79 -3.31 -13.44
N ALA A 71 2.56 -2.83 -12.47
CA ALA A 71 2.68 -1.41 -12.16
C ALA A 71 3.10 -0.61 -13.41
N GLY A 72 2.43 0.51 -13.66
CA GLY A 72 2.66 1.33 -14.84
C GLY A 72 2.09 0.75 -16.14
N THR A 73 1.21 -0.23 -16.08
CA THR A 73 0.60 -0.81 -17.30
C THR A 73 -0.14 0.26 -18.12
N SER A 74 0.13 0.30 -19.43
CA SER A 74 -0.58 1.19 -20.38
C SER A 74 -1.99 0.70 -20.72
N LYS A 75 -2.37 -0.52 -20.32
CA LYS A 75 -3.71 -1.07 -20.57
C LYS A 75 -4.78 -0.28 -19.82
N THR A 76 -5.94 -0.12 -20.44
CA THR A 76 -7.12 0.42 -19.76
C THR A 76 -7.67 -0.57 -18.72
N VAL A 77 -8.50 -0.11 -17.79
CA VAL A 77 -9.19 -0.99 -16.81
C VAL A 77 -9.93 -2.11 -17.55
N ALA A 78 -10.67 -1.79 -18.60
CA ALA A 78 -11.41 -2.80 -19.39
C ALA A 78 -10.48 -3.84 -20.03
N GLN A 79 -9.32 -3.42 -20.53
CA GLN A 79 -8.34 -4.35 -21.10
C GLN A 79 -7.69 -5.24 -20.05
N VAL A 80 -7.44 -4.71 -18.84
CA VAL A 80 -6.95 -5.49 -17.71
C VAL A 80 -8.01 -6.50 -17.26
N MET A 81 -9.27 -6.08 -17.15
CA MET A 81 -10.40 -6.98 -16.85
C MET A 81 -10.49 -8.12 -17.86
N ALA A 82 -10.47 -7.80 -19.15
CA ALA A 82 -10.52 -8.81 -20.21
C ALA A 82 -9.33 -9.79 -20.11
N GLN A 83 -8.13 -9.31 -19.79
CA GLN A 83 -6.95 -10.13 -19.61
C GLN A 83 -7.09 -11.06 -18.40
N ILE A 84 -7.63 -10.58 -17.27
CA ILE A 84 -7.89 -11.39 -16.07
C ILE A 84 -8.92 -12.47 -16.39
N MET A 85 -10.02 -12.12 -17.06
CA MET A 85 -11.12 -13.03 -17.36
C MET A 85 -10.70 -14.13 -18.34
N ASN A 86 -10.06 -13.76 -19.42
CA ASN A 86 -9.74 -14.69 -20.51
C ASN A 86 -8.37 -15.37 -20.38
N GLY A 87 -7.45 -14.73 -19.65
CA GLY A 87 -6.06 -15.16 -19.60
C GLY A 87 -5.31 -14.91 -20.92
N LYS A 88 -4.06 -15.25 -20.90
CA LYS A 88 -3.18 -15.35 -22.09
C LYS A 88 -2.02 -16.25 -21.70
N THR A 89 -1.90 -17.39 -22.36
CA THR A 89 -0.89 -18.39 -22.03
C THR A 89 0.51 -17.75 -21.76
N PRO A 90 1.18 -18.06 -20.65
CA PRO A 90 0.83 -19.07 -19.65
C PRO A 90 -0.15 -18.62 -18.54
N MET A 91 -0.62 -17.35 -18.55
CA MET A 91 -1.56 -16.83 -17.56
C MET A 91 -2.94 -17.48 -17.75
N PRO A 92 -3.52 -18.14 -16.73
CA PRO A 92 -4.86 -18.72 -16.82
C PRO A 92 -5.93 -17.61 -16.85
N GLY A 93 -7.11 -17.94 -17.39
CA GLY A 93 -8.29 -17.11 -17.27
C GLY A 93 -9.07 -17.39 -15.98
N PHE A 94 -9.61 -16.35 -15.37
CA PHE A 94 -10.29 -16.42 -14.08
C PHE A 94 -11.81 -16.23 -14.15
N LYS A 95 -12.40 -16.14 -15.33
CA LYS A 95 -13.85 -15.87 -15.51
C LYS A 95 -14.81 -16.81 -14.77
N ASN A 96 -14.36 -18.03 -14.44
CA ASN A 96 -15.14 -19.02 -13.70
C ASN A 96 -14.75 -19.08 -12.21
N GLN A 97 -13.81 -18.28 -11.76
CA GLN A 97 -13.26 -18.30 -10.40
C GLN A 97 -13.45 -16.98 -9.66
N LEU A 98 -13.63 -15.89 -10.38
CA LEU A 98 -13.82 -14.54 -9.86
C LEU A 98 -15.13 -13.98 -10.41
N ASP A 99 -15.87 -13.26 -9.57
CA ASP A 99 -17.02 -12.48 -10.00
C ASP A 99 -16.59 -11.16 -10.67
N PHE A 100 -17.56 -10.48 -11.27
CA PHE A 100 -17.30 -9.25 -12.00
C PHE A 100 -16.72 -8.14 -11.11
N GLU A 101 -17.21 -8.02 -9.87
CA GLU A 101 -16.76 -6.98 -8.93
C GLU A 101 -15.30 -7.24 -8.51
N GLN A 102 -14.95 -8.48 -8.25
CA GLN A 102 -13.57 -8.88 -7.94
C GLN A 102 -12.62 -8.60 -9.11
N VAL A 103 -13.03 -8.91 -10.35
CA VAL A 103 -12.23 -8.63 -11.55
C VAL A 103 -12.07 -7.14 -11.76
N GLN A 104 -13.13 -6.34 -11.57
CA GLN A 104 -13.06 -4.89 -11.67
C GLN A 104 -12.14 -4.31 -10.60
N ALA A 105 -12.31 -4.73 -9.35
CA ALA A 105 -11.48 -4.28 -8.24
C ALA A 105 -9.99 -4.60 -8.45
N LEU A 106 -9.67 -5.80 -8.93
CA LEU A 106 -8.30 -6.17 -9.28
C LEU A 106 -7.73 -5.29 -10.40
N ALA A 107 -8.53 -4.99 -11.43
CA ALA A 107 -8.10 -4.14 -12.52
C ALA A 107 -7.86 -2.70 -12.06
N GLU A 108 -8.74 -2.14 -11.23
CA GLU A 108 -8.56 -0.82 -10.64
C GLU A 108 -7.34 -0.77 -9.71
N TYR A 109 -7.14 -1.81 -8.89
CA TYR A 109 -5.94 -1.96 -8.05
C TYR A 109 -4.66 -1.96 -8.88
N ILE A 110 -4.60 -2.73 -9.96
CA ILE A 110 -3.43 -2.81 -10.85
C ILE A 110 -3.14 -1.43 -11.48
N LYS A 111 -4.19 -0.70 -11.89
CA LYS A 111 -4.04 0.63 -12.48
C LYS A 111 -3.57 1.68 -11.48
N ALA A 112 -3.82 1.47 -10.18
CA ALA A 112 -3.38 2.36 -9.10
C ALA A 112 -1.97 2.05 -8.59
N LEU A 113 -1.34 0.97 -9.06
CA LEU A 113 0.04 0.64 -8.66
C LEU A 113 1.02 1.71 -9.17
N PRO A 114 2.00 2.12 -8.33
CA PRO A 114 3.01 3.12 -8.72
C PRO A 114 3.89 2.64 -9.85
N GLU A 115 4.34 3.57 -10.69
CA GLU A 115 5.17 3.26 -11.88
C GLU A 115 6.66 3.01 -11.58
N ASN A 116 7.10 3.08 -10.33
CA ASN A 116 8.52 3.02 -9.91
C ASN A 116 9.30 1.85 -10.50
#